data_17977797ea27747223cba4b7cc28f56a
#
_entry.id   17977797ea27747223cba4b7cc28f56a
#
_cell.length_a   1.000
_cell.length_b   1.000
_cell.length_c   1.000
_cell.angle_alpha   90.00
_cell.angle_beta   90.00
_cell.angle_gamma   90.00
#
_symmetry.space_group_name_H-M   'P 1'
#
loop_
_entity.id
_entity.type
_entity.pdbx_description
1 polymer ?
#
loop_
_entity_poly.entity_id
_entity_poly.type
_entity_poly.pdbx_seq_one_letter_code
_entity_poly.pdbx_strand_id
1 'polypeptide(L)'
;MLAIAMIRCWYDYWRERPGTGRRVSSGGAKIIFSDTNTHHRGEENYRRSGVTDPMRIEKDAFFAHQVMWNGWVDTEEDNTYIIGHWNYPANTVKPVYVVSTGEEVELFLNSQSLGKGKREYNFLFTFDNVAFKAGKLEAVSYNKAGKEISRYAVSTVGEPAGLKLTTIQNPEGFHADGADLALI
;
A
#
# COMPACT_ATOMS: atom_id res chain seq x y z
N MET A 1 6.09 -7.64 3.08
CA MET A 1 7.35 -7.49 3.86
C MET A 1 8.04 -6.16 3.64
N LEU A 2 8.31 -5.70 2.40
CA LEU A 2 8.99 -4.43 2.13
C LEU A 2 8.24 -3.22 2.70
N ALA A 3 6.93 -3.12 2.51
CA ALA A 3 6.10 -2.02 3.02
C ALA A 3 6.24 -1.84 4.55
N ILE A 4 6.15 -2.93 5.31
CA ILE A 4 6.28 -2.91 6.78
C ILE A 4 7.67 -2.46 7.21
N ALA A 5 8.72 -3.00 6.57
CA ALA A 5 10.10 -2.62 6.85
C ALA A 5 10.35 -1.12 6.57
N MET A 6 9.71 -0.60 5.52
CA MET A 6 9.82 0.81 5.15
C MET A 6 9.13 1.72 6.16
N ILE A 7 7.93 1.37 6.63
CA ILE A 7 7.21 2.15 7.66
C ILE A 7 8.08 2.26 8.91
N ARG A 8 8.64 1.15 9.39
CA ARG A 8 9.53 1.13 10.56
C ARG A 8 10.76 2.01 10.35
N CYS A 9 11.44 1.82 9.22
CA CYS A 9 12.67 2.57 8.92
C CYS A 9 12.40 4.08 8.79
N TRP A 10 11.37 4.49 8.05
CA TRP A 10 11.06 5.90 7.89
C TRP A 10 10.53 6.54 9.16
N TYR A 11 9.68 5.85 9.92
CA TYR A 11 9.19 6.35 11.19
C TYR A 11 10.33 6.60 12.17
N ASP A 12 11.25 5.65 12.36
CA ASP A 12 12.40 5.82 13.25
C ASP A 12 13.32 6.93 12.76
N TYR A 13 13.54 7.02 11.45
CA TYR A 13 14.35 8.08 10.86
C TYR A 13 13.77 9.46 11.14
N TRP A 14 12.47 9.67 10.92
CA TRP A 14 11.83 10.96 11.08
C TRP A 14 11.54 11.30 12.54
N ARG A 15 11.20 10.34 13.36
CA ARG A 15 10.98 10.53 14.80
C ARG A 15 12.22 11.08 15.51
N GLU A 16 13.40 10.59 15.16
CA GLU A 16 14.63 10.93 15.86
C GLU A 16 15.29 12.22 15.36
N ARG A 17 14.90 12.73 14.21
CA ARG A 17 15.62 13.82 13.53
C ARG A 17 14.96 15.19 13.52
N PRO A 18 13.67 15.35 13.36
CA PRO A 18 13.06 16.68 13.44
C PRO A 18 13.09 17.23 14.86
N GLY A 19 13.84 18.30 15.06
CA GLY A 19 13.83 19.05 16.31
C GLY A 19 14.73 18.53 17.43
N THR A 20 15.52 17.48 17.23
CA THR A 20 16.44 16.98 18.28
C THR A 20 17.76 17.76 18.37
N GLY A 21 18.03 18.67 17.46
CA GLY A 21 19.27 19.46 17.39
C GLY A 21 20.52 18.68 17.04
N ARG A 22 20.46 17.36 16.98
CA ARG A 22 21.61 16.49 16.70
C ARG A 22 21.93 16.34 15.22
N ARG A 23 20.90 16.36 14.37
CA ARG A 23 21.05 16.29 12.91
C ARG A 23 19.91 17.05 12.26
N VAL A 24 20.23 17.88 11.30
CA VAL A 24 19.26 18.52 10.41
C VAL A 24 19.16 17.67 9.15
N SER A 25 17.97 17.14 8.85
CA SER A 25 17.68 16.47 7.59
C SER A 25 16.71 17.32 6.80
N SER A 26 17.06 17.69 5.59
CA SER A 26 16.19 18.42 4.66
C SER A 26 15.22 17.51 3.92
N GLY A 27 15.29 16.21 4.13
CA GLY A 27 14.43 15.23 3.47
C GLY A 27 15.14 13.91 3.21
N GLY A 28 14.46 13.03 2.51
CA GLY A 28 14.97 11.75 2.07
C GLY A 28 14.53 11.45 0.65
N ALA A 29 15.34 10.70 -0.08
CA ALA A 29 14.98 10.21 -1.40
C ALA A 29 14.96 8.68 -1.41
N LYS A 30 13.92 8.11 -2.00
CA LYS A 30 13.86 6.69 -2.25
C LYS A 30 14.49 6.33 -3.59
N ILE A 31 15.46 5.44 -3.58
CA ILE A 31 15.97 4.74 -4.75
C ILE A 31 15.50 3.29 -4.64
N ILE A 32 14.69 2.83 -5.48
CA ILE A 32 14.16 3.17 -6.81
C ILE A 32 12.65 3.40 -6.71
N PHE A 33 12.09 4.28 -7.56
CA PHE A 33 10.63 4.45 -7.64
C PHE A 33 9.97 3.25 -8.30
N SER A 34 10.45 2.83 -9.46
CA SER A 34 9.92 1.71 -10.25
C SER A 34 10.90 0.55 -10.30
N ASP A 35 10.41 -0.69 -10.31
CA ASP A 35 11.23 -1.84 -10.63
C ASP A 35 11.86 -1.67 -12.01
N THR A 36 13.05 -2.20 -12.22
CA THR A 36 13.77 -2.07 -13.49
C THR A 36 14.31 -3.39 -13.98
N ASN A 37 14.36 -3.55 -15.30
CA ASN A 37 14.97 -4.69 -15.99
C ASN A 37 16.38 -4.38 -16.53
N THR A 38 16.90 -3.18 -16.26
CA THR A 38 18.13 -2.68 -16.91
C THR A 38 19.38 -2.85 -16.05
N HIS A 39 19.25 -3.31 -14.82
CA HIS A 39 20.36 -3.34 -13.88
C HIS A 39 20.69 -4.76 -13.45
N HIS A 40 21.72 -5.33 -14.03
CA HIS A 40 22.24 -6.63 -13.62
C HIS A 40 23.07 -6.48 -12.32
N ARG A 41 22.65 -7.19 -11.28
CA ARG A 41 23.40 -7.34 -10.03
C ARG A 41 23.42 -8.80 -9.59
N GLY A 42 24.17 -9.64 -10.31
CA GLY A 42 24.21 -11.07 -10.04
C GLY A 42 23.29 -11.88 -10.97
N GLU A 43 22.54 -12.83 -10.45
CA GLU A 43 21.82 -13.83 -11.23
C GLU A 43 20.54 -13.31 -11.92
N GLU A 44 19.93 -12.23 -11.40
CA GLU A 44 18.68 -11.69 -11.94
C GLU A 44 18.90 -10.33 -12.65
N ASN A 45 18.41 -10.24 -13.88
CA ASN A 45 18.53 -9.03 -14.70
C ASN A 45 17.53 -7.93 -14.32
N TYR A 46 16.91 -7.98 -13.13
CA TYR A 46 15.94 -6.98 -12.73
C TYR A 46 16.00 -6.70 -11.23
N ARG A 47 15.48 -5.54 -10.87
CA ARG A 47 15.44 -5.02 -9.51
C ARG A 47 14.00 -4.89 -9.06
N ARG A 48 13.64 -5.56 -7.95
CA ARG A 48 12.28 -5.56 -7.38
C ARG A 48 12.11 -4.63 -6.17
N SER A 49 12.98 -3.67 -5.99
CA SER A 49 12.95 -2.77 -4.84
C SER A 49 12.15 -1.48 -5.06
N GLY A 50 11.49 -1.33 -6.22
CA GLY A 50 10.59 -0.23 -6.52
C GLY A 50 9.32 -0.24 -5.68
N VAL A 51 8.70 0.92 -5.55
CA VAL A 51 7.35 1.07 -4.96
C VAL A 51 6.26 0.80 -5.99
N THR A 52 6.60 0.91 -7.28
CA THR A 52 5.78 0.44 -8.40
C THR A 52 6.51 -0.68 -9.15
N ASP A 53 5.78 -1.43 -9.96
CA ASP A 53 6.37 -2.37 -10.91
C ASP A 53 6.88 -1.64 -12.17
N PRO A 54 7.46 -2.34 -13.18
CA PRO A 54 7.92 -1.71 -14.41
C PRO A 54 6.81 -1.05 -15.24
N MET A 55 5.58 -1.51 -15.10
CA MET A 55 4.39 -0.96 -15.77
C MET A 55 3.74 0.19 -15.00
N ARG A 56 4.37 0.65 -13.91
CA ARG A 56 3.88 1.69 -13.00
C ARG A 56 2.67 1.30 -12.16
N ILE A 57 2.39 0.00 -12.01
CA ILE A 57 1.38 -0.48 -11.10
C ILE A 57 1.90 -0.35 -9.67
N GLU A 58 1.12 0.28 -8.81
CA GLU A 58 1.46 0.54 -7.42
C GLU A 58 1.53 -0.77 -6.62
N LYS A 59 2.56 -0.88 -5.79
CA LYS A 59 2.76 -1.99 -4.85
C LYS A 59 2.44 -1.54 -3.43
N ASP A 60 2.29 -2.47 -2.51
CA ASP A 60 2.02 -2.17 -1.08
C ASP A 60 2.92 -1.06 -0.52
N ALA A 61 4.17 -1.00 -0.96
CA ALA A 61 5.11 0.02 -0.52
C ALA A 61 4.79 1.43 -1.03
N PHE A 62 4.10 1.57 -2.16
CA PHE A 62 3.61 2.85 -2.66
C PHE A 62 2.55 3.41 -1.70
N PHE A 63 1.54 2.61 -1.39
CA PHE A 63 0.47 3.00 -0.48
C PHE A 63 0.97 3.26 0.95
N ALA A 64 1.98 2.51 1.41
CA ALA A 64 2.62 2.77 2.69
C ALA A 64 3.29 4.17 2.73
N HIS A 65 3.96 4.59 1.64
CA HIS A 65 4.51 5.93 1.53
C HIS A 65 3.42 7.00 1.48
N GLN A 66 2.36 6.76 0.69
CA GLN A 66 1.24 7.68 0.58
C GLN A 66 0.60 7.94 1.94
N VAL A 67 0.30 6.89 2.71
CA VAL A 67 -0.27 7.02 4.06
C VAL A 67 0.66 7.81 4.98
N MET A 68 1.97 7.54 4.96
CA MET A 68 2.92 8.28 5.79
C MET A 68 3.04 9.75 5.35
N TRP A 69 3.02 10.01 4.04
CA TRP A 69 3.02 11.38 3.51
C TRP A 69 1.77 12.15 3.95
N ASN A 70 0.59 11.55 3.79
CA ASN A 70 -0.68 12.16 4.21
C ASN A 70 -0.76 12.33 5.73
N GLY A 71 -0.12 11.47 6.51
CA GLY A 71 -0.09 11.63 7.96
C GLY A 71 0.93 12.63 8.50
N TRP A 72 1.94 13.03 7.71
CA TRP A 72 3.00 13.94 8.16
C TRP A 72 3.07 15.27 7.42
N VAL A 73 2.72 15.30 6.16
CA VAL A 73 2.95 16.46 5.29
C VAL A 73 1.64 17.02 4.76
N ASP A 74 0.87 16.18 4.08
CA ASP A 74 -0.41 16.52 3.47
C ASP A 74 -1.54 15.93 4.31
N THR A 75 -1.82 16.56 5.43
CA THR A 75 -2.73 16.04 6.46
C THR A 75 -4.21 16.30 6.17
N GLU A 76 -4.53 16.77 4.99
CA GLU A 76 -5.92 17.04 4.56
C GLU A 76 -6.62 15.77 4.05
N GLU A 77 -5.84 14.75 3.69
CA GLU A 77 -6.36 13.49 3.18
C GLU A 77 -6.18 12.33 4.17
N ASP A 78 -7.26 11.64 4.44
CA ASP A 78 -7.25 10.42 5.23
C ASP A 78 -7.18 9.18 4.34
N ASN A 79 -6.23 8.30 4.63
CA ASN A 79 -6.00 7.10 3.85
C ASN A 79 -5.88 5.85 4.71
N THR A 80 -6.39 4.74 4.19
CA THR A 80 -6.28 3.40 4.77
C THR A 80 -5.99 2.40 3.67
N TYR A 81 -5.08 1.46 3.92
CA TYR A 81 -4.73 0.41 2.96
C TYR A 81 -4.39 -0.90 3.67
N ILE A 82 -4.94 -2.01 3.19
CA ILE A 82 -4.60 -3.37 3.66
C ILE A 82 -3.38 -3.85 2.86
N ILE A 83 -2.29 -4.20 3.54
CA ILE A 83 -1.08 -4.70 2.88
C ILE A 83 -1.30 -6.13 2.39
N GLY A 84 -1.15 -6.33 1.08
CA GLY A 84 -1.24 -7.62 0.42
C GLY A 84 -2.63 -7.94 -0.11
N HIS A 85 -2.86 -9.21 -0.38
CA HIS A 85 -4.10 -9.75 -0.95
C HIS A 85 -4.89 -10.59 0.06
N TRP A 86 -6.13 -10.97 -0.31
CA TRP A 86 -6.96 -11.86 0.50
C TRP A 86 -7.36 -13.14 -0.27
N ASN A 87 -6.33 -13.84 -0.79
CA ASN A 87 -6.46 -15.14 -1.48
C ASN A 87 -5.43 -16.09 -0.89
N TYR A 88 -5.88 -17.02 -0.05
CA TYR A 88 -5.03 -18.00 0.62
C TYR A 88 -5.67 -19.39 0.59
N PRO A 89 -4.89 -20.49 0.77
CA PRO A 89 -5.43 -21.80 1.02
C PRO A 89 -6.34 -21.83 2.25
N ALA A 90 -7.32 -22.73 2.24
CA ALA A 90 -8.18 -22.96 3.40
C ALA A 90 -7.34 -23.24 4.66
N ASN A 91 -7.84 -22.85 5.83
CA ASN A 91 -7.19 -23.00 7.12
C ASN A 91 -5.88 -22.19 7.31
N THR A 92 -5.54 -21.27 6.39
CA THR A 92 -4.43 -20.36 6.61
C THR A 92 -4.76 -19.41 7.77
N VAL A 93 -3.84 -19.30 8.72
CA VAL A 93 -3.87 -18.30 9.80
C VAL A 93 -2.62 -17.44 9.68
N LYS A 94 -2.79 -16.13 9.63
CA LYS A 94 -1.67 -15.20 9.42
C LYS A 94 -1.96 -13.84 10.02
N PRO A 95 -0.93 -13.02 10.29
CA PRO A 95 -1.15 -11.62 10.61
C PRO A 95 -1.64 -10.84 9.38
N VAL A 96 -2.54 -9.91 9.61
CA VAL A 96 -2.96 -8.89 8.64
C VAL A 96 -2.38 -7.55 9.08
N TYR A 97 -1.84 -6.82 8.12
CA TYR A 97 -1.26 -5.51 8.34
C TYR A 97 -2.06 -4.46 7.57
N VAL A 98 -2.38 -3.38 8.26
CA VAL A 98 -3.08 -2.23 7.69
C VAL A 98 -2.23 -0.99 7.93
N VAL A 99 -2.14 -0.13 6.94
CA VAL A 99 -1.56 1.21 7.08
C VAL A 99 -2.66 2.25 7.01
N SER A 100 -2.64 3.22 7.91
CA SER A 100 -3.68 4.24 7.99
C SER A 100 -3.18 5.52 8.67
N THR A 101 -3.76 6.65 8.28
CA THR A 101 -3.63 7.96 8.97
C THR A 101 -4.48 8.02 10.24
N GLY A 102 -5.42 7.09 10.43
CA GLY A 102 -6.34 7.05 11.57
C GLY A 102 -5.68 6.79 12.92
N GLU A 103 -6.39 7.10 13.98
CA GLU A 103 -5.97 6.79 15.36
C GLU A 103 -6.26 5.34 15.74
N GLU A 104 -7.33 4.79 15.21
CA GLU A 104 -7.75 3.41 15.39
C GLU A 104 -8.15 2.80 14.05
N VAL A 105 -7.92 1.51 13.90
CA VAL A 105 -8.39 0.73 12.76
C VAL A 105 -9.09 -0.52 13.26
N GLU A 106 -10.29 -0.78 12.75
CA GLU A 106 -11.04 -2.00 12.97
C GLU A 106 -11.08 -2.83 11.69
N LEU A 107 -10.86 -4.13 11.82
CA LEU A 107 -10.85 -5.06 10.70
C LEU A 107 -12.15 -5.87 10.68
N PHE A 108 -12.73 -6.01 9.51
CA PHE A 108 -13.95 -6.79 9.29
C PHE A 108 -13.70 -7.88 8.26
N LEU A 109 -14.21 -9.07 8.51
CA LEU A 109 -14.23 -10.17 7.56
C LEU A 109 -15.67 -10.59 7.31
N ASN A 110 -16.13 -10.43 6.08
CA ASN A 110 -17.53 -10.69 5.70
C ASN A 110 -18.54 -9.95 6.62
N SER A 111 -18.26 -8.68 6.90
CA SER A 111 -19.04 -7.81 7.79
C SER A 111 -19.00 -8.19 9.30
N GLN A 112 -18.25 -9.21 9.68
CA GLN A 112 -18.02 -9.55 11.07
C GLN A 112 -16.75 -8.86 11.57
N SER A 113 -16.85 -8.08 12.66
CA SER A 113 -15.68 -7.44 13.29
C SER A 113 -14.71 -8.49 13.82
N LEU A 114 -13.43 -8.28 13.54
CA LEU A 114 -12.30 -9.00 14.12
C LEU A 114 -11.61 -8.17 15.21
N GLY A 115 -12.18 -7.00 15.55
CA GLY A 115 -11.65 -6.10 16.55
C GLY A 115 -10.67 -5.05 15.99
N LYS A 116 -10.07 -4.32 16.93
CA LYS A 116 -9.12 -3.23 16.61
C LYS A 116 -7.69 -3.74 16.55
N GLY A 117 -6.94 -3.23 15.58
CA GLY A 117 -5.53 -3.56 15.39
C GLY A 117 -4.62 -2.90 16.42
N LYS A 118 -3.50 -3.56 16.73
CA LYS A 118 -2.43 -2.98 17.53
C LYS A 118 -1.69 -1.93 16.71
N ARG A 119 -1.74 -0.66 17.13
CA ARG A 119 -1.06 0.45 16.48
C ARG A 119 0.43 0.46 16.79
N GLU A 120 1.25 0.56 15.77
CA GLU A 120 2.70 0.66 15.85
C GLU A 120 3.20 1.72 14.85
N TYR A 121 4.29 2.40 15.17
CA TYR A 121 4.91 3.39 14.28
C TYR A 121 3.92 4.43 13.72
N ASN A 122 2.92 4.83 14.50
CA ASN A 122 1.81 5.72 14.18
C ASN A 122 0.88 5.24 13.05
N PHE A 123 1.39 4.57 12.04
CA PHE A 123 0.69 4.27 10.79
C PHE A 123 0.42 2.79 10.55
N LEU A 124 1.07 1.90 11.30
CA LEU A 124 0.95 0.46 11.13
C LEU A 124 0.00 -0.12 12.17
N PHE A 125 -1.00 -0.86 11.72
CA PHE A 125 -1.94 -1.60 12.56
C PHE A 125 -1.80 -3.09 12.28
N THR A 126 -1.53 -3.86 13.32
CA THR A 126 -1.31 -5.31 13.23
C THR A 126 -2.50 -6.05 13.84
N PHE A 127 -3.00 -7.02 13.09
CA PHE A 127 -4.04 -7.97 13.50
C PHE A 127 -3.42 -9.36 13.49
N ASP A 128 -3.15 -9.91 14.65
CA ASP A 128 -2.54 -11.23 14.78
C ASP A 128 -3.56 -12.35 14.58
N ASN A 129 -3.08 -13.49 14.08
CA ASN A 129 -3.85 -14.74 14.01
C ASN A 129 -5.19 -14.65 13.26
N VAL A 130 -5.27 -13.88 12.18
CA VAL A 130 -6.47 -13.80 11.36
C VAL A 130 -6.62 -15.07 10.54
N ALA A 131 -7.68 -15.82 10.79
CA ALA A 131 -8.01 -17.03 10.03
C ALA A 131 -8.63 -16.64 8.68
N PHE A 132 -8.08 -17.19 7.60
CA PHE A 132 -8.62 -16.97 6.26
C PHE A 132 -10.01 -17.59 6.11
N LYS A 133 -10.93 -16.79 5.64
CA LYS A 133 -12.21 -17.19 5.05
C LYS A 133 -12.42 -16.41 3.77
N ALA A 134 -12.84 -17.07 2.71
CA ALA A 134 -13.16 -16.41 1.45
C ALA A 134 -14.22 -15.32 1.64
N GLY A 135 -14.08 -14.23 0.90
CA GLY A 135 -14.99 -13.10 0.95
C GLY A 135 -14.26 -11.75 1.05
N LYS A 136 -14.91 -10.76 1.66
CA LYS A 136 -14.43 -9.38 1.76
C LYS A 136 -13.72 -9.15 3.10
N LEU A 137 -12.46 -8.76 3.04
CA LEU A 137 -11.70 -8.22 4.18
C LEU A 137 -11.70 -6.70 4.07
N GLU A 138 -12.16 -6.00 5.11
CA GLU A 138 -12.33 -4.55 5.10
C GLU A 138 -11.70 -3.94 6.35
N ALA A 139 -10.90 -2.90 6.17
CA ALA A 139 -10.35 -2.09 7.24
C ALA A 139 -11.07 -0.74 7.27
N VAL A 140 -11.52 -0.35 8.44
CA VAL A 140 -12.18 0.95 8.69
C VAL A 140 -11.36 1.70 9.71
N SER A 141 -10.97 2.93 9.40
CA SER A 141 -10.19 3.78 10.29
C SER A 141 -11.00 4.89 10.89
N TYR A 142 -10.66 5.24 12.12
CA TYR A 142 -11.35 6.22 12.92
C TYR A 142 -10.39 7.27 13.46
N ASN A 143 -10.90 8.50 13.61
CA ASN A 143 -10.17 9.56 14.29
C ASN A 143 -10.33 9.47 15.84
N LYS A 144 -9.69 10.37 16.58
CA LYS A 144 -9.77 10.44 18.05
C LYS A 144 -11.19 10.58 18.61
N ALA A 145 -12.12 11.11 17.83
CA ALA A 145 -13.53 11.24 18.22
C ALA A 145 -14.36 9.99 17.91
N GLY A 146 -13.74 8.93 17.37
CA GLY A 146 -14.43 7.72 16.98
C GLY A 146 -15.23 7.85 15.68
N LYS A 147 -15.04 8.94 14.92
CA LYS A 147 -15.67 9.11 13.61
C LYS A 147 -14.86 8.38 12.56
N GLU A 148 -15.53 7.60 11.70
CA GLU A 148 -14.92 7.01 10.52
C GLU A 148 -14.35 8.10 9.59
N ILE A 149 -13.12 7.90 9.13
CA ILE A 149 -12.41 8.83 8.26
C ILE A 149 -11.99 8.20 6.93
N SER A 150 -11.75 6.90 6.91
CA SER A 150 -11.34 6.20 5.69
C SER A 150 -11.63 4.71 5.80
N ARG A 151 -11.80 4.04 4.66
CA ARG A 151 -11.93 2.58 4.58
C ARG A 151 -11.27 2.02 3.33
N TYR A 152 -10.82 0.79 3.43
CA TYR A 152 -10.26 0.05 2.31
C TYR A 152 -10.66 -1.43 2.40
N ALA A 153 -10.87 -2.06 1.26
CA ALA A 153 -11.26 -3.47 1.23
C ALA A 153 -10.54 -4.24 0.12
N VAL A 154 -10.24 -5.50 0.42
CA VAL A 154 -9.78 -6.49 -0.53
C VAL A 154 -10.73 -7.69 -0.50
N SER A 155 -10.93 -8.34 -1.64
CA SER A 155 -11.82 -9.50 -1.72
C SER A 155 -11.09 -10.72 -2.27
N THR A 156 -11.52 -11.88 -1.82
CA THR A 156 -11.12 -13.14 -2.44
C THR A 156 -11.68 -13.18 -3.87
N VAL A 157 -10.82 -13.46 -4.83
CA VAL A 157 -11.19 -13.65 -6.24
C VAL A 157 -11.23 -15.12 -6.58
N GLY A 158 -12.11 -15.51 -7.50
CA GLY A 158 -12.19 -16.83 -8.07
C GLY A 158 -11.19 -17.05 -9.20
N GLU A 159 -11.38 -18.14 -9.94
CA GLU A 159 -10.60 -18.42 -11.15
C GLU A 159 -10.83 -17.31 -12.21
N PRO A 160 -9.80 -17.00 -13.02
CA PRO A 160 -9.93 -16.04 -14.10
C PRO A 160 -11.06 -16.43 -15.07
N ALA A 161 -12.03 -15.56 -15.28
CA ALA A 161 -13.18 -15.79 -16.15
C ALA A 161 -12.93 -15.37 -17.60
N GLY A 162 -11.94 -14.50 -17.86
CA GLY A 162 -11.62 -14.01 -19.19
C GLY A 162 -10.63 -12.86 -19.17
N LEU A 163 -10.18 -12.47 -20.34
CA LEU A 163 -9.34 -11.30 -20.57
C LEU A 163 -10.15 -10.24 -21.31
N LYS A 164 -10.02 -8.99 -20.86
CA LYS A 164 -10.53 -7.82 -21.56
C LYS A 164 -9.35 -6.92 -21.92
N LEU A 165 -9.12 -6.74 -23.21
CA LEU A 165 -8.17 -5.74 -23.72
C LEU A 165 -8.89 -4.39 -23.81
N THR A 166 -8.26 -3.34 -23.35
CA THR A 166 -8.76 -1.98 -23.44
C THR A 166 -7.62 -1.09 -23.95
N THR A 167 -7.88 -0.39 -25.04
CA THR A 167 -6.91 0.55 -25.60
C THR A 167 -6.83 1.79 -24.71
N ILE A 168 -5.62 2.18 -24.33
CA ILE A 168 -5.32 3.48 -23.73
C ILE A 168 -4.75 4.37 -24.82
N GLN A 169 -5.48 5.39 -25.19
CA GLN A 169 -5.13 6.31 -26.27
C GLN A 169 -5.53 7.74 -25.90
N ASN A 170 -5.14 8.71 -26.74
CA ASN A 170 -5.60 10.08 -26.59
C ASN A 170 -7.12 10.16 -26.49
N PRO A 171 -7.69 10.95 -25.57
CA PRO A 171 -9.16 11.14 -25.46
C PRO A 171 -9.83 11.59 -26.76
N GLU A 172 -9.12 12.30 -27.63
CA GLU A 172 -9.62 12.75 -28.94
C GLU A 172 -9.57 11.67 -30.03
N GLY A 173 -9.07 10.48 -29.69
CA GLY A 173 -8.91 9.35 -30.59
C GLY A 173 -7.45 9.12 -30.98
N PHE A 174 -7.22 8.02 -31.70
CA PHE A 174 -5.90 7.66 -32.24
C PHE A 174 -5.74 8.23 -33.65
N HIS A 175 -4.67 8.98 -33.88
CA HIS A 175 -4.31 9.54 -35.17
C HIS A 175 -3.07 8.85 -35.72
N ALA A 176 -3.15 8.29 -36.92
CA ALA A 176 -2.04 7.60 -37.59
C ALA A 176 -1.07 8.62 -38.24
N ASP A 177 -0.51 9.51 -37.46
CA ASP A 177 0.39 10.59 -37.88
C ASP A 177 1.88 10.33 -37.59
N GLY A 178 2.19 9.16 -37.01
CA GLY A 178 3.54 8.77 -36.60
C GLY A 178 3.98 9.31 -35.22
N ALA A 179 3.12 10.07 -34.53
CA ALA A 179 3.40 10.64 -33.20
C ALA A 179 2.49 10.07 -32.11
N ASP A 180 1.28 9.66 -32.44
CA ASP A 180 0.34 9.08 -31.49
C ASP A 180 0.70 7.64 -31.10
N LEU A 181 0.55 7.33 -29.81
CA LEU A 181 0.73 5.99 -29.25
C LEU A 181 -0.59 5.49 -28.67
N ALA A 182 -0.94 4.26 -28.98
CA ALA A 182 -1.98 3.52 -28.29
C ALA A 182 -1.35 2.33 -27.57
N LEU A 183 -1.71 2.15 -26.30
CA LEU A 183 -1.31 0.99 -25.50
C LEU A 183 -2.49 0.02 -25.40
N ILE A 184 -2.22 -1.28 -25.47
CA ILE A 184 -3.23 -2.34 -25.34
C ILE A 184 -2.85 -3.25 -24.18
#